data_e724f4d5a4a7604830cd9450d9653368
#
_entry.id   e724f4d5a4a7604830cd9450d9653368
#
_cell.length_a   1.000
_cell.length_b   1.000
_cell.length_c   1.000
_cell.angle_alpha   90.00
_cell.angle_beta   90.00
_cell.angle_gamma   90.00
#
_symmetry.space_group_name_H-M   'P 1'
#
loop_
_entity.id
_entity.type
_entity.pdbx_description
1 polymer ?
#
loop_
_entity_poly.entity_id
_entity_poly.type
_entity_poly.pdbx_seq_one_letter_code
_entity_poly.pdbx_strand_id
1 'polypeptide(L)'
;MQRIKAINPKTATGKTKALLARIQKTHGEISNMMHTMANSPVVLEGFLKFSDAIAGGTLSTRLREQIALAVAEVNDSQYCISLHTAGAKSVGLSEDDLTACRRFTSTDPMEEAALQFTFRLVMNRGETSALDLERVRRAGFSDAEIVEIIANVALNIFANYFNKVAGVAVDSPVKGNR
;
A
#
# COMPACT_ATOMS: atom_id res chain seq x y z
N MET A 1 -5.54 -10.93 17.27
CA MET A 1 -6.93 -10.70 17.69
C MET A 1 -7.35 -9.31 17.25
N GLN A 2 -8.50 -9.17 16.58
CA GLN A 2 -9.02 -7.88 16.12
C GLN A 2 -9.35 -6.98 17.32
N ARG A 3 -8.87 -5.71 17.30
CA ARG A 3 -9.04 -4.75 18.41
C ARG A 3 -10.10 -3.69 18.10
N ILE A 4 -10.21 -3.29 16.81
CA ILE A 4 -11.29 -2.41 16.33
C ILE A 4 -12.23 -3.28 15.49
N LYS A 5 -13.50 -3.35 15.89
CA LYS A 5 -14.49 -4.18 15.19
C LYS A 5 -14.75 -3.64 13.79
N ALA A 6 -14.78 -4.54 12.81
CA ALA A 6 -15.21 -4.21 11.46
C ALA A 6 -16.72 -3.87 11.44
N ILE A 7 -17.09 -2.89 10.64
CA ILE A 7 -18.49 -2.56 10.38
C ILE A 7 -19.14 -3.69 9.55
N ASN A 8 -20.28 -4.16 10.01
CA ASN A 8 -21.08 -5.08 9.22
C ASN A 8 -21.90 -4.29 8.17
N PRO A 9 -21.69 -4.51 6.87
CA PRO A 9 -22.40 -3.76 5.83
C PRO A 9 -23.93 -3.90 5.91
N LYS A 10 -24.41 -5.04 6.39
CA LYS A 10 -25.87 -5.32 6.51
C LYS A 10 -26.55 -4.45 7.57
N THR A 11 -25.81 -4.03 8.58
CA THR A 11 -26.34 -3.20 9.69
C THR A 11 -25.85 -1.77 9.65
N ALA A 12 -24.98 -1.43 8.71
CA ALA A 12 -24.48 -0.07 8.52
C ALA A 12 -25.61 0.90 8.17
N THR A 13 -25.53 2.14 8.67
CA THR A 13 -26.51 3.20 8.44
C THR A 13 -25.84 4.49 7.94
N GLY A 14 -26.63 5.45 7.49
CA GLY A 14 -26.18 6.80 7.15
C GLY A 14 -25.03 6.83 6.14
N LYS A 15 -24.04 7.72 6.39
CA LYS A 15 -22.89 7.94 5.51
C LYS A 15 -22.03 6.68 5.32
N THR A 16 -21.86 5.88 6.37
CA THR A 16 -21.08 4.63 6.31
C THR A 16 -21.71 3.65 5.33
N LYS A 17 -23.02 3.44 5.40
CA LYS A 17 -23.74 2.55 4.46
C LYS A 17 -23.58 3.01 3.02
N ALA A 18 -23.77 4.31 2.77
CA ALA A 18 -23.66 4.88 1.42
C ALA A 18 -22.23 4.73 0.87
N LEU A 19 -21.20 4.96 1.70
CA LEU A 19 -19.81 4.81 1.32
C LEU A 19 -19.45 3.36 0.99
N LEU A 20 -19.81 2.41 1.86
CA LEU A 20 -19.56 0.98 1.61
C LEU A 20 -20.28 0.49 0.35
N ALA A 21 -21.54 0.92 0.10
CA ALA A 21 -22.26 0.57 -1.12
C ALA A 21 -21.56 1.12 -2.38
N ARG A 22 -21.00 2.35 -2.31
CA ARG A 22 -20.23 2.93 -3.40
C ARG A 22 -18.95 2.13 -3.66
N ILE A 23 -18.19 1.79 -2.62
CA ILE A 23 -16.98 0.98 -2.74
C ILE A 23 -17.28 -0.38 -3.36
N GLN A 24 -18.33 -1.07 -2.89
CA GLN A 24 -18.77 -2.35 -3.45
C GLN A 24 -19.06 -2.24 -4.95
N LYS A 25 -19.66 -1.14 -5.38
CA LYS A 25 -20.01 -0.91 -6.80
C LYS A 25 -18.76 -0.63 -7.67
N THR A 26 -17.76 0.09 -7.14
CA THR A 26 -16.58 0.53 -7.90
C THR A 26 -15.44 -0.48 -7.86
N HIS A 27 -15.23 -1.15 -6.72
CA HIS A 27 -14.10 -2.06 -6.49
C HIS A 27 -14.50 -3.54 -6.38
N GLY A 28 -15.81 -3.85 -6.42
CA GLY A 28 -16.34 -5.21 -6.30
C GLY A 28 -16.32 -5.73 -4.87
N GLU A 29 -15.17 -6.00 -4.30
CA GLU A 29 -15.03 -6.55 -2.97
C GLU A 29 -14.56 -5.49 -1.96
N ILE A 30 -15.06 -5.54 -0.72
CA ILE A 30 -14.65 -4.64 0.35
C ILE A 30 -13.77 -5.43 1.32
N SER A 31 -12.51 -5.04 1.43
CA SER A 31 -11.54 -5.70 2.31
C SER A 31 -11.87 -5.54 3.80
N ASN A 32 -11.33 -6.44 4.63
CA ASN A 32 -11.44 -6.34 6.09
C ASN A 32 -10.89 -5.01 6.63
N MET A 33 -9.84 -4.49 6.01
CA MET A 33 -9.31 -3.17 6.33
C MET A 33 -10.35 -2.08 6.09
N MET A 34 -11.00 -2.07 4.93
CA MET A 34 -12.02 -1.06 4.59
C MET A 34 -13.24 -1.17 5.51
N HIS A 35 -13.70 -2.40 5.81
CA HIS A 35 -14.76 -2.61 6.79
C HIS A 35 -14.40 -2.07 8.17
N THR A 36 -13.14 -2.22 8.59
CA THR A 36 -12.66 -1.73 9.88
C THR A 36 -12.49 -0.21 9.85
N MET A 37 -11.93 0.35 8.78
CA MET A 37 -11.73 1.79 8.61
C MET A 37 -13.07 2.55 8.47
N ALA A 38 -14.13 1.89 8.02
CA ALA A 38 -15.48 2.44 7.90
C ALA A 38 -16.13 2.86 9.23
N ASN A 39 -15.52 2.55 10.39
CA ASN A 39 -15.85 3.19 11.66
C ASN A 39 -15.71 4.72 11.60
N SER A 40 -14.81 5.22 10.75
CA SER A 40 -14.73 6.63 10.40
C SER A 40 -14.89 6.79 8.87
N PRO A 41 -16.09 7.06 8.37
CA PRO A 41 -16.30 7.21 6.93
C PRO A 41 -15.48 8.35 6.32
N VAL A 42 -15.13 9.39 7.10
CA VAL A 42 -14.27 10.48 6.65
C VAL A 42 -12.83 9.98 6.39
N VAL A 43 -12.30 9.15 7.29
CA VAL A 43 -10.94 8.59 7.14
C VAL A 43 -10.90 7.61 5.97
N LEU A 44 -11.90 6.71 5.86
CA LEU A 44 -11.96 5.77 4.73
C LEU A 44 -12.08 6.51 3.39
N GLU A 45 -12.92 7.54 3.31
CA GLU A 45 -13.07 8.34 2.09
C GLU A 45 -11.78 9.07 1.73
N GLY A 46 -11.09 9.67 2.71
CA GLY A 46 -9.80 10.33 2.51
C GLY A 46 -8.72 9.37 2.05
N PHE A 47 -8.63 8.18 2.67
CA PHE A 47 -7.71 7.12 2.27
C PHE A 47 -7.93 6.68 0.82
N LEU A 48 -9.18 6.41 0.44
CA LEU A 48 -9.51 6.00 -0.93
C LEU A 48 -9.17 7.07 -1.95
N LYS A 49 -9.54 8.33 -1.69
CA LYS A 49 -9.21 9.44 -2.59
C LYS A 49 -7.71 9.63 -2.78
N PHE A 50 -6.93 9.47 -1.71
CA PHE A 50 -5.47 9.56 -1.79
C PHE A 50 -4.89 8.38 -2.57
N SER A 51 -5.37 7.17 -2.29
CA SER A 51 -4.99 5.96 -3.03
C SER A 51 -5.30 6.07 -4.53
N ASP A 52 -6.53 6.51 -4.88
CA ASP A 52 -6.95 6.67 -6.27
C ASP A 52 -6.12 7.76 -7.00
N ALA A 53 -5.82 8.87 -6.31
CA ALA A 53 -4.99 9.94 -6.87
C ALA A 53 -3.57 9.44 -7.19
N ILE A 54 -2.94 8.73 -6.27
CA ILE A 54 -1.60 8.16 -6.48
C ILE A 54 -1.63 7.07 -7.57
N ALA A 55 -2.70 6.28 -7.64
CA ALA A 55 -2.85 5.24 -8.66
C ALA A 55 -2.91 5.83 -10.08
N GLY A 56 -3.38 7.07 -10.23
CA GLY A 56 -3.38 7.82 -11.49
C GLY A 56 -2.07 8.53 -11.82
N GLY A 57 -1.02 8.37 -11.01
CA GLY A 57 0.30 8.97 -11.22
C GLY A 57 1.12 8.28 -12.31
N THR A 58 2.40 8.66 -12.40
CA THR A 58 3.33 8.20 -13.44
C THR A 58 4.05 6.90 -13.10
N LEU A 59 4.17 6.57 -11.80
CA LEU A 59 4.82 5.33 -11.38
C LEU A 59 4.03 4.11 -11.87
N SER A 60 4.74 3.13 -12.43
CA SER A 60 4.13 1.87 -12.87
C SER A 60 3.45 1.15 -11.71
N THR A 61 2.38 0.40 -12.00
CA THR A 61 1.71 -0.44 -11.00
C THR A 61 2.69 -1.43 -10.35
N ARG A 62 3.62 -1.97 -11.16
CA ARG A 62 4.68 -2.86 -10.68
C ARG A 62 5.52 -2.19 -9.58
N LEU A 63 6.04 -0.99 -9.83
CA LEU A 63 6.87 -0.28 -8.86
C LEU A 63 6.06 0.13 -7.60
N ARG A 64 4.81 0.52 -7.77
CA ARG A 64 3.93 0.82 -6.62
C ARG A 64 3.72 -0.38 -5.71
N GLU A 65 3.51 -1.58 -6.27
CA GLU A 65 3.38 -2.82 -5.49
C GLU A 65 4.70 -3.19 -4.80
N GLN A 66 5.84 -2.98 -5.46
CA GLN A 66 7.16 -3.19 -4.85
C GLN A 66 7.39 -2.24 -3.66
N ILE A 67 7.10 -0.93 -3.82
CA ILE A 67 7.19 0.05 -2.73
C ILE A 67 6.28 -0.35 -1.57
N ALA A 68 5.04 -0.73 -1.86
CA ALA A 68 4.06 -1.12 -0.85
C ALA A 68 4.49 -2.37 -0.07
N LEU A 69 5.02 -3.38 -0.77
CA LEU A 69 5.57 -4.58 -0.14
C LEU A 69 6.79 -4.26 0.73
N ALA A 70 7.72 -3.44 0.22
CA ALA A 70 8.90 -3.00 0.95
C ALA A 70 8.54 -2.24 2.24
N VAL A 71 7.58 -1.31 2.20
CA VAL A 71 7.07 -0.59 3.38
C VAL A 71 6.42 -1.56 4.37
N ALA A 72 5.65 -2.53 3.87
CA ALA A 72 4.98 -3.53 4.70
C ALA A 72 5.98 -4.44 5.45
N GLU A 73 7.09 -4.81 4.81
CA GLU A 73 8.18 -5.58 5.43
C GLU A 73 8.87 -4.79 6.55
N VAL A 74 9.26 -3.53 6.30
CA VAL A 74 9.88 -2.68 7.34
C VAL A 74 8.97 -2.54 8.56
N ASN A 75 7.68 -2.37 8.33
CA ASN A 75 6.69 -2.18 9.39
C ASN A 75 6.17 -3.50 9.98
N ASP A 76 6.62 -4.66 9.49
CA ASP A 76 6.11 -5.99 9.90
C ASP A 76 4.57 -6.04 9.91
N SER A 77 3.94 -5.60 8.82
CA SER A 77 2.49 -5.59 8.66
C SER A 77 2.02 -6.81 7.88
N GLN A 78 1.72 -7.91 8.57
CA GLN A 78 1.36 -9.19 7.96
C GLN A 78 0.17 -9.09 7.01
N TYR A 79 -0.84 -8.26 7.34
CA TYR A 79 -1.96 -7.97 6.45
C TYR A 79 -1.48 -7.40 5.11
N CYS A 80 -0.64 -6.35 5.17
CA CYS A 80 -0.17 -5.65 3.97
C CYS A 80 0.85 -6.47 3.19
N ILE A 81 1.72 -7.24 3.88
CA ILE A 81 2.64 -8.21 3.23
C ILE A 81 1.82 -9.20 2.39
N SER A 82 0.77 -9.80 2.95
CA SER A 82 -0.09 -10.73 2.23
C SER A 82 -0.77 -10.07 1.02
N LEU A 83 -1.36 -8.90 1.21
CA LEU A 83 -2.05 -8.14 0.17
C LEU A 83 -1.11 -7.79 -0.99
N HIS A 84 0.03 -7.14 -0.69
CA HIS A 84 0.95 -6.66 -1.72
C HIS A 84 1.80 -7.78 -2.34
N THR A 85 2.00 -8.90 -1.64
CA THR A 85 2.55 -10.10 -2.29
C THR A 85 1.62 -10.61 -3.39
N ALA A 86 0.30 -10.66 -3.14
CA ALA A 86 -0.67 -11.06 -4.14
C ALA A 86 -0.79 -10.03 -5.28
N GLY A 87 -0.81 -8.73 -4.95
CA GLY A 87 -0.81 -7.63 -5.92
C GLY A 87 0.41 -7.66 -6.82
N ALA A 88 1.60 -7.79 -6.25
CA ALA A 88 2.87 -7.87 -6.98
C ALA A 88 2.91 -9.06 -7.96
N LYS A 89 2.43 -10.24 -7.53
CA LYS A 89 2.28 -11.40 -8.43
C LYS A 89 1.33 -11.11 -9.59
N SER A 90 0.22 -10.43 -9.34
CA SER A 90 -0.76 -10.12 -10.39
C SER A 90 -0.22 -9.17 -11.47
N VAL A 91 0.81 -8.39 -11.15
CA VAL A 91 1.52 -7.51 -12.10
C VAL A 91 2.84 -8.10 -12.60
N GLY A 92 3.05 -9.40 -12.41
CA GLY A 92 4.11 -10.17 -13.04
C GLY A 92 5.43 -10.25 -12.25
N LEU A 93 5.47 -9.95 -10.95
CA LEU A 93 6.65 -10.21 -10.14
C LEU A 93 6.79 -11.73 -9.89
N SER A 94 7.98 -12.25 -10.13
CA SER A 94 8.35 -13.64 -9.80
C SER A 94 8.60 -13.80 -8.29
N GLU A 95 8.76 -15.03 -7.83
CA GLU A 95 9.14 -15.30 -6.42
C GLU A 95 10.53 -14.73 -6.09
N ASP A 96 11.45 -14.73 -7.06
CA ASP A 96 12.77 -14.12 -6.88
C ASP A 96 12.69 -12.62 -6.79
N ASP A 97 11.85 -11.95 -7.63
CA ASP A 97 11.59 -10.51 -7.53
C ASP A 97 10.97 -10.15 -6.17
N LEU A 98 10.03 -10.94 -5.68
CA LEU A 98 9.41 -10.72 -4.37
C LEU A 98 10.44 -10.85 -3.24
N THR A 99 11.31 -11.85 -3.34
CA THR A 99 12.38 -12.06 -2.36
C THR A 99 13.38 -10.89 -2.38
N ALA A 100 13.76 -10.43 -3.57
CA ALA A 100 14.64 -9.26 -3.74
C ALA A 100 13.99 -7.99 -3.19
N CYS A 101 12.72 -7.73 -3.55
CA CYS A 101 11.96 -6.57 -3.09
C CYS A 101 11.89 -6.47 -1.56
N ARG A 102 11.67 -7.59 -0.86
CA ARG A 102 11.66 -7.66 0.61
C ARG A 102 13.01 -7.31 1.24
N ARG A 103 14.09 -7.41 0.45
CA ARG A 103 15.46 -7.00 0.83
C ARG A 103 15.84 -5.64 0.28
N PHE A 104 14.88 -4.91 -0.30
CA PHE A 104 15.07 -3.59 -0.92
C PHE A 104 16.04 -3.62 -2.09
N THR A 105 16.10 -4.72 -2.84
CA THR A 105 16.92 -4.90 -4.03
C THR A 105 16.05 -5.25 -5.24
N SER A 106 16.59 -5.01 -6.44
CA SER A 106 16.02 -5.43 -7.72
C SER A 106 17.13 -5.69 -8.73
N THR A 107 16.84 -6.50 -9.74
CA THR A 107 17.72 -6.64 -10.92
C THR A 107 17.63 -5.43 -11.85
N ASP A 108 16.58 -4.63 -11.75
CA ASP A 108 16.43 -3.34 -12.43
C ASP A 108 17.03 -2.24 -11.55
N PRO A 109 18.08 -1.52 -12.02
CA PRO A 109 18.74 -0.47 -11.22
C PRO A 109 17.81 0.69 -10.83
N MET A 110 16.79 1.00 -11.66
CA MET A 110 15.84 2.05 -11.36
C MET A 110 14.89 1.62 -10.25
N GLU A 111 14.32 0.41 -10.33
CA GLU A 111 13.51 -0.18 -9.26
C GLU A 111 14.32 -0.29 -7.95
N GLU A 112 15.58 -0.75 -8.01
CA GLU A 112 16.44 -0.86 -6.83
C GLU A 112 16.66 0.50 -6.16
N ALA A 113 16.95 1.55 -6.92
CA ALA A 113 17.12 2.89 -6.37
C ALA A 113 15.86 3.38 -5.63
N ALA A 114 14.66 3.11 -6.19
CA ALA A 114 13.39 3.44 -5.54
C ALA A 114 13.18 2.64 -4.25
N LEU A 115 13.50 1.34 -4.25
CA LEU A 115 13.39 0.48 -3.06
C LEU A 115 14.36 0.89 -1.96
N GLN A 116 15.60 1.20 -2.31
CA GLN A 116 16.62 1.71 -1.37
C GLN A 116 16.20 3.07 -0.78
N PHE A 117 15.61 3.94 -1.59
CA PHE A 117 15.09 5.21 -1.12
C PHE A 117 13.88 5.01 -0.19
N THR A 118 12.96 4.12 -0.56
CA THR A 118 11.82 3.71 0.28
C THR A 118 12.29 3.23 1.65
N PHE A 119 13.28 2.34 1.70
CA PHE A 119 13.86 1.85 2.95
C PHE A 119 14.35 3.00 3.84
N ARG A 120 15.13 3.95 3.26
CA ARG A 120 15.65 5.09 4.02
C ARG A 120 14.53 6.00 4.52
N LEU A 121 13.52 6.28 3.68
CA LEU A 121 12.37 7.09 4.07
C LEU A 121 11.66 6.50 5.31
N VAL A 122 11.45 5.19 5.32
CA VAL A 122 10.73 4.54 6.44
C VAL A 122 11.63 4.46 7.68
N MET A 123 12.86 3.99 7.54
CA MET A 123 13.78 3.79 8.67
C MET A 123 14.15 5.10 9.34
N ASN A 124 14.35 6.16 8.57
CA ASN A 124 14.76 7.47 9.08
C ASN A 124 13.56 8.43 9.25
N ARG A 125 12.33 7.94 9.17
CA ARG A 125 11.11 8.75 9.39
C ARG A 125 11.02 9.98 8.49
N GLY A 126 11.44 9.83 7.22
CA GLY A 126 11.46 10.90 6.22
C GLY A 126 12.77 11.69 6.20
N GLU A 127 13.65 11.51 7.14
CA GLU A 127 14.95 12.18 7.16
C GLU A 127 15.91 11.53 6.15
N THR A 128 16.20 12.23 5.05
CA THR A 128 17.06 11.77 3.97
C THR A 128 18.09 12.83 3.63
N SER A 129 19.24 12.41 3.14
CA SER A 129 20.30 13.32 2.70
C SER A 129 20.07 13.80 1.26
N ALA A 130 20.71 14.92 0.89
CA ALA A 130 20.75 15.38 -0.50
C ALA A 130 21.33 14.30 -1.44
N LEU A 131 22.28 13.50 -0.95
CA LEU A 131 22.88 12.41 -1.71
C LEU A 131 21.87 11.29 -1.99
N ASP A 132 20.94 11.01 -1.08
CA ASP A 132 19.90 10.00 -1.30
C ASP A 132 18.95 10.43 -2.42
N LEU A 133 18.55 11.70 -2.45
CA LEU A 133 17.76 12.26 -3.55
C LEU A 133 18.52 12.24 -4.87
N GLU A 134 19.82 12.58 -4.83
CA GLU A 134 20.63 12.55 -6.04
C GLU A 134 20.78 11.13 -6.62
N ARG A 135 20.89 10.11 -5.79
CA ARG A 135 20.94 8.70 -6.25
C ARG A 135 19.67 8.31 -7.01
N VAL A 136 18.52 8.71 -6.51
CA VAL A 136 17.23 8.43 -7.16
C VAL A 136 17.13 9.17 -8.50
N ARG A 137 17.54 10.45 -8.54
CA ARG A 137 17.57 11.22 -9.80
C ARG A 137 18.53 10.61 -10.83
N ARG A 138 19.72 10.18 -10.42
CA ARG A 138 20.70 9.51 -11.30
C ARG A 138 20.18 8.16 -11.83
N ALA A 139 19.31 7.49 -11.11
CA ALA A 139 18.65 6.27 -11.57
C ALA A 139 17.55 6.55 -12.62
N GLY A 140 17.22 7.83 -12.87
CA GLY A 140 16.29 8.24 -13.93
C GLY A 140 14.95 8.81 -13.44
N PHE A 141 14.72 8.91 -12.13
CA PHE A 141 13.46 9.47 -11.61
C PHE A 141 13.47 11.01 -11.68
N SER A 142 12.38 11.56 -12.21
CA SER A 142 12.05 12.99 -12.12
C SER A 142 11.66 13.38 -10.69
N ASP A 143 11.69 14.68 -10.39
CA ASP A 143 11.20 15.18 -9.10
C ASP A 143 9.72 14.86 -8.87
N ALA A 144 8.92 14.82 -9.93
CA ALA A 144 7.51 14.42 -9.83
C ALA A 144 7.38 12.96 -9.37
N GLU A 145 8.13 12.03 -9.96
CA GLU A 145 8.13 10.62 -9.57
C GLU A 145 8.69 10.41 -8.15
N ILE A 146 9.69 11.19 -7.73
CA ILE A 146 10.19 11.18 -6.36
C ILE A 146 9.09 11.59 -5.37
N VAL A 147 8.30 12.60 -5.69
CA VAL A 147 7.13 13.01 -4.89
C VAL A 147 6.09 11.87 -4.84
N GLU A 148 5.85 11.16 -5.94
CA GLU A 148 4.96 10.01 -5.98
C GLU A 148 5.49 8.83 -5.16
N ILE A 149 6.80 8.56 -5.14
CA ILE A 149 7.42 7.56 -4.25
C ILE A 149 7.12 7.92 -2.79
N ILE A 150 7.37 9.17 -2.39
CA ILE A 150 7.11 9.64 -1.02
C ILE A 150 5.62 9.48 -0.66
N ALA A 151 4.72 9.82 -1.59
CA ALA A 151 3.29 9.69 -1.39
C ALA A 151 2.86 8.21 -1.22
N ASN A 152 3.39 7.30 -2.05
CA ASN A 152 3.16 5.86 -1.91
C ASN A 152 3.66 5.32 -0.57
N VAL A 153 4.86 5.74 -0.13
CA VAL A 153 5.41 5.37 1.18
C VAL A 153 4.47 5.84 2.30
N ALA A 154 4.03 7.10 2.27
CA ALA A 154 3.15 7.66 3.30
C ALA A 154 1.79 6.94 3.36
N LEU A 155 1.18 6.66 2.21
CA LEU A 155 -0.07 5.90 2.12
C LEU A 155 0.07 4.51 2.76
N ASN A 156 1.16 3.81 2.44
CA ASN A 156 1.40 2.47 2.94
C ASN A 156 1.78 2.45 4.43
N ILE A 157 2.53 3.44 4.93
CA ILE A 157 2.78 3.59 6.38
C ILE A 157 1.44 3.72 7.12
N PHE A 158 0.55 4.61 6.64
CA PHE A 158 -0.78 4.77 7.25
C PHE A 158 -1.56 3.45 7.27
N ALA A 159 -1.64 2.74 6.14
CA ALA A 159 -2.32 1.46 6.05
C ALA A 159 -1.71 0.40 6.98
N ASN A 160 -0.37 0.31 7.03
CA ASN A 160 0.33 -0.64 7.88
C ASN A 160 0.04 -0.39 9.37
N TYR A 161 0.16 0.87 9.81
CA TYR A 161 -0.10 1.24 11.20
C TYR A 161 -1.55 1.02 11.58
N PHE A 162 -2.48 1.41 10.70
CA PHE A 162 -3.91 1.15 10.89
C PHE A 162 -4.17 -0.34 11.09
N ASN A 163 -3.70 -1.19 10.19
CA ASN A 163 -3.93 -2.64 10.24
C ASN A 163 -3.31 -3.28 11.49
N LYS A 164 -2.11 -2.87 11.88
CA LYS A 164 -1.45 -3.36 13.11
C LYS A 164 -2.17 -2.91 14.37
N VAL A 165 -2.54 -1.63 14.47
CA VAL A 165 -3.26 -1.08 15.64
C VAL A 165 -4.65 -1.69 15.77
N ALA A 166 -5.38 -1.78 14.68
CA ALA A 166 -6.74 -2.34 14.67
C ALA A 166 -6.77 -3.87 14.80
N GLY A 167 -5.64 -4.54 14.54
CA GLY A 167 -5.56 -6.00 14.53
C GLY A 167 -6.41 -6.61 13.42
N VAL A 168 -6.37 -6.00 12.22
CA VAL A 168 -7.17 -6.45 11.08
C VAL A 168 -6.74 -7.84 10.64
N ALA A 169 -7.69 -8.75 10.51
CA ALA A 169 -7.46 -10.09 9.98
C ALA A 169 -7.14 -10.03 8.49
N VAL A 170 -6.16 -10.82 8.03
CA VAL A 170 -5.85 -10.96 6.61
C VAL A 170 -7.11 -11.43 5.87
N ASP A 171 -7.36 -10.83 4.71
CA ASP A 171 -8.47 -11.26 3.86
C ASP A 171 -8.25 -12.70 3.41
N SER A 172 -9.31 -13.49 3.39
CA SER A 172 -9.23 -14.83 2.81
C SER A 172 -8.87 -14.71 1.34
N PRO A 173 -8.03 -15.62 0.79
CA PRO A 173 -7.76 -15.63 -0.63
C PRO A 173 -9.08 -15.63 -1.40
N VAL A 174 -9.23 -14.72 -2.36
CA VAL A 174 -10.39 -14.71 -3.26
C VAL A 174 -10.45 -16.10 -3.89
N LYS A 175 -11.53 -16.81 -3.65
CA LYS A 175 -11.79 -18.06 -4.37
C LYS A 175 -11.96 -17.68 -5.83
N GLY A 176 -10.88 -17.81 -6.62
CA GLY A 176 -10.95 -17.58 -8.05
C GLY A 176 -12.09 -18.40 -8.62
N ASN A 177 -13.04 -17.75 -9.28
CA ASN A 177 -13.97 -18.45 -10.15
C ASN A 177 -13.13 -19.17 -11.19
N ARG A 178 -13.11 -20.51 -11.09
CA ARG A 178 -12.62 -21.40 -12.14
C ARG A 178 -13.53 -21.31 -13.35
#